data_6a4f0b7ca9b9d449ea7efa957dbf371c
#
_entry.id   6a4f0b7ca9b9d449ea7efa957dbf371c
#
_cell.length_a   1.000
_cell.length_b   1.000
_cell.length_c   1.000
_cell.angle_alpha   90.00
_cell.angle_beta   90.00
_cell.angle_gamma   90.00
#
_symmetry.space_group_name_H-M   'P 1'
#
loop_
_entity.id
_entity.type
_entity.pdbx_description
1 polymer ?
#
loop_
_entity_poly.entity_id
_entity_poly.type
_entity_poly.pdbx_seq_one_letter_code
_entity_poly.pdbx_strand_id
1 'polypeptide(L)'
;LYMKGSPKLPSCGFSAQAVQALSACGERFAYVDILQNPDIRAELPKYANWPTFPQLWVDGELVGGCDILIEMYQRGELQQLIKETAAKYKTEEPDAE
;
A
#
# COMPACT_ATOMS: atom_id res chain seq x y z
N LEU A 1 -2.52 -1.72 0.96
CA LEU A 1 -1.82 -1.82 -0.32
C LEU A 1 -2.47 -2.89 -1.19
N TYR A 2 -2.88 -2.52 -2.39
CA TYR A 2 -3.35 -3.48 -3.40
C TYR A 2 -2.16 -3.83 -4.28
N MET A 3 -1.77 -5.09 -4.29
CA MET A 3 -0.52 -5.50 -4.93
C MET A 3 -0.67 -6.83 -5.64
N LYS A 4 0.30 -7.17 -6.46
CA LYS A 4 0.38 -8.49 -7.10
C LYS A 4 1.23 -9.39 -6.23
N GLY A 5 0.60 -10.41 -5.66
CA GLY A 5 1.24 -11.32 -4.72
C GLY A 5 1.07 -10.83 -3.28
N SER A 6 2.00 -11.19 -2.43
CA SER A 6 1.98 -10.82 -1.02
C SER A 6 3.28 -10.11 -0.65
N PRO A 7 3.33 -9.45 0.52
CA PRO A 7 4.57 -8.78 0.94
C PRO A 7 5.76 -9.72 1.03
N LYS A 8 5.53 -10.99 1.37
CA LYS A 8 6.62 -11.96 1.45
C LYS A 8 7.00 -12.54 0.10
N LEU A 9 6.03 -12.57 -0.83
CA LEU A 9 6.23 -13.14 -2.17
C LEU A 9 5.59 -12.24 -3.22
N PRO A 10 6.16 -11.05 -3.46
CA PRO A 10 5.62 -10.17 -4.50
C PRO A 10 5.79 -10.83 -5.86
N SER A 11 4.77 -10.69 -6.72
CA SER A 11 4.77 -11.30 -8.04
C SER A 11 5.24 -10.35 -9.14
N CYS A 12 5.61 -9.12 -8.80
CA CYS A 12 6.22 -8.21 -9.77
C CYS A 12 7.16 -7.25 -9.05
N GLY A 13 8.10 -6.70 -9.82
CA GLY A 13 9.12 -5.82 -9.26
C GLY A 13 8.55 -4.53 -8.69
N PHE A 14 7.50 -4.01 -9.29
CA PHE A 14 6.87 -2.79 -8.79
C PHE A 14 6.20 -3.02 -7.44
N SER A 15 5.51 -4.16 -7.27
CA SER A 15 4.93 -4.51 -5.98
C SER A 15 6.02 -4.74 -4.94
N ALA A 16 7.13 -5.36 -5.32
CA ALA A 16 8.24 -5.58 -4.41
C ALA A 16 8.82 -4.25 -3.91
N GLN A 17 8.98 -3.28 -4.79
CA GLN A 17 9.52 -1.98 -4.41
C GLN A 17 8.56 -1.23 -3.48
N ALA A 18 7.25 -1.32 -3.75
CA ALA A 18 6.25 -0.69 -2.90
C ALA A 18 6.29 -1.28 -1.49
N VAL A 19 6.40 -2.61 -1.40
CA VAL A 19 6.50 -3.28 -0.10
C VAL A 19 7.76 -2.86 0.64
N GLN A 20 8.87 -2.74 -0.06
CA GLN A 20 10.11 -2.32 0.58
C GLN A 20 9.99 -0.91 1.16
N ALA A 21 9.38 0.01 0.42
CA ALA A 21 9.19 1.37 0.90
C ALA A 21 8.29 1.41 2.13
N LEU A 22 7.18 0.67 2.09
CA LEU A 22 6.25 0.63 3.22
C LEU A 22 6.85 -0.06 4.44
N SER A 23 7.59 -1.15 4.22
CA SER A 23 8.24 -1.86 5.32
C SER A 23 9.28 -0.99 6.01
N ALA A 24 9.98 -0.18 5.24
CA ALA A 24 11.00 0.71 5.78
C ALA A 24 10.41 1.82 6.64
N CYS A 25 9.09 2.07 6.53
CA CYS A 25 8.43 3.05 7.40
C CYS A 25 8.25 2.55 8.83
N GLY A 26 8.40 1.26 9.06
CA GLY A 26 8.37 0.71 10.41
C GLY A 26 6.99 0.47 10.99
N GLU A 27 5.94 0.66 10.21
CA GLU A 27 4.56 0.44 10.65
C GLU A 27 3.95 -0.69 9.86
N ARG A 28 2.97 -1.37 10.47
CA ARG A 28 2.26 -2.44 9.79
C ARG A 28 1.27 -1.86 8.78
N PHE A 29 1.06 -2.60 7.71
CA PHE A 29 0.07 -2.24 6.71
C PHE A 29 -0.66 -3.49 6.23
N ALA A 30 -1.91 -3.30 5.84
CA ALA A 30 -2.71 -4.37 5.26
C ALA A 30 -2.46 -4.43 3.76
N TYR A 31 -2.66 -5.62 3.19
CA TYR A 31 -2.53 -5.78 1.74
C TYR A 31 -3.66 -6.62 1.19
N VAL A 32 -3.90 -6.48 -0.11
CA VAL A 32 -4.80 -7.33 -0.88
C VAL A 32 -4.05 -7.82 -2.10
N ASP A 33 -4.00 -9.13 -2.25
CA ASP A 33 -3.38 -9.74 -3.43
C ASP A 33 -4.40 -9.76 -4.56
N ILE A 34 -4.21 -8.88 -5.55
CA ILE A 34 -5.19 -8.74 -6.62
C ILE A 34 -5.16 -9.92 -7.59
N LEU A 35 -4.14 -10.74 -7.53
CA LEU A 35 -4.11 -11.96 -8.34
C LEU A 35 -5.09 -13.00 -7.82
N GLN A 36 -5.42 -12.94 -6.53
CA GLN A 36 -6.42 -13.82 -5.91
C GLN A 36 -7.80 -13.16 -5.84
N ASN A 37 -7.90 -11.94 -6.32
CA ASN A 37 -9.16 -11.18 -6.29
C ASN A 37 -9.38 -10.56 -7.66
N PRO A 38 -9.73 -11.38 -8.68
CA PRO A 38 -9.82 -10.89 -10.06
C PRO A 38 -10.87 -9.81 -10.28
N ASP A 39 -11.91 -9.78 -9.47
CA ASP A 39 -12.90 -8.71 -9.54
C ASP A 39 -12.31 -7.37 -9.12
N ILE A 40 -11.51 -7.36 -8.06
CA ILE A 40 -10.82 -6.14 -7.63
C ILE A 40 -9.82 -5.71 -8.70
N ARG A 41 -9.09 -6.66 -9.25
CA ARG A 41 -8.10 -6.38 -10.30
C ARG A 41 -8.75 -5.73 -11.51
N ALA A 42 -9.98 -6.15 -11.86
CA ALA A 42 -10.70 -5.61 -13.01
C ALA A 42 -11.35 -4.26 -12.71
N GLU A 43 -11.90 -4.07 -11.51
CA GLU A 43 -12.74 -2.93 -11.22
C GLU A 43 -12.05 -1.78 -10.51
N LEU A 44 -11.08 -2.07 -9.64
CA LEU A 44 -10.44 -1.02 -8.86
C LEU A 44 -9.73 0.03 -9.73
N PRO A 45 -9.03 -0.33 -10.82
CA PRO A 45 -8.45 0.70 -11.67
C PRO A 45 -9.46 1.68 -12.24
N LYS A 46 -10.66 1.20 -12.54
CA LYS A 46 -11.73 2.07 -13.05
C LYS A 46 -12.23 3.00 -11.95
N TYR A 47 -12.46 2.47 -10.78
CA TYR A 47 -12.92 3.24 -9.63
C TYR A 47 -11.91 4.30 -9.23
N ALA A 48 -10.65 3.93 -9.22
CA ALA A 48 -9.56 4.81 -8.79
C ALA A 48 -9.12 5.79 -9.88
N ASN A 49 -9.52 5.53 -11.13
CA ASN A 49 -8.98 6.23 -12.29
C ASN A 49 -7.45 6.12 -12.31
N TRP A 50 -6.95 4.93 -11.97
CA TRP A 50 -5.53 4.63 -11.86
C TRP A 50 -5.30 3.25 -12.46
N PRO A 51 -4.67 3.15 -13.63
CA PRO A 51 -4.72 1.91 -14.43
C PRO A 51 -3.84 0.77 -13.94
N THR A 52 -2.93 1.01 -13.02
CA THR A 52 -1.91 0.02 -12.69
C THR A 52 -1.89 -0.32 -11.21
N PHE A 53 -1.27 -1.45 -10.88
CA PHE A 53 -0.95 -1.84 -9.52
C PHE A 53 0.57 -1.87 -9.37
N PRO A 54 1.12 -1.69 -8.17
CA PRO A 54 0.42 -1.56 -6.89
C PRO A 54 -0.28 -0.22 -6.70
N GLN A 55 -1.26 -0.21 -5.80
CA GLN A 55 -1.95 1.02 -5.40
C GLN A 55 -1.98 1.09 -3.89
N LEU A 56 -1.48 2.18 -3.33
CA LEU A 56 -1.57 2.40 -1.89
C LEU A 56 -2.76 3.30 -1.60
N TRP A 57 -3.61 2.84 -0.71
CA TRP A 57 -4.76 3.58 -0.21
C TRP A 57 -4.57 3.81 1.27
N VAL A 58 -4.71 5.04 1.70
CA VAL A 58 -4.57 5.43 3.11
C VAL A 58 -5.82 6.19 3.50
N ASP A 59 -6.50 5.69 4.52
CA ASP A 59 -7.70 6.34 5.07
C ASP A 59 -8.74 6.61 3.99
N GLY A 60 -8.91 5.67 3.07
CA GLY A 60 -9.91 5.75 2.01
C GLY A 60 -9.50 6.59 0.82
N GLU A 61 -8.27 7.09 0.77
CA GLU A 61 -7.78 7.92 -0.33
C GLU A 61 -6.60 7.27 -1.03
N LEU A 62 -6.62 7.31 -2.34
CA LEU A 62 -5.52 6.78 -3.13
C LEU A 62 -4.30 7.68 -3.00
N VAL A 63 -3.21 7.11 -2.54
CA VAL A 63 -1.93 7.82 -2.46
C VAL A 63 -1.19 7.74 -3.79
N GLY A 64 -1.09 6.55 -4.36
CA GLY A 64 -0.43 6.38 -5.64
C GLY A 64 0.15 4.99 -5.80
N GLY A 65 0.95 4.82 -6.82
CA GLY A 65 1.61 3.57 -7.14
C GLY A 65 3.07 3.57 -6.72
N CYS A 66 3.83 2.64 -7.28
CA CYS A 66 5.23 2.40 -6.92
C CYS A 66 6.08 3.66 -7.01
N ASP A 67 6.00 4.39 -8.13
CA ASP A 67 6.84 5.56 -8.34
C ASP A 67 6.55 6.65 -7.32
N ILE A 68 5.27 6.86 -7.04
CA ILE A 68 4.85 7.86 -6.05
C ILE A 68 5.36 7.48 -4.66
N LEU A 69 5.25 6.20 -4.31
CA LEU A 69 5.69 5.72 -2.99
C LEU A 69 7.20 5.90 -2.81
N ILE A 70 7.96 5.59 -3.84
CA ILE A 70 9.42 5.74 -3.77
C ILE A 70 9.80 7.20 -3.61
N GLU A 71 9.17 8.08 -4.39
CA GLU A 71 9.43 9.50 -4.30
C GLU A 71 9.11 10.05 -2.92
N MET A 72 7.94 9.68 -2.39
CA MET A 72 7.54 10.11 -1.05
C MET A 72 8.50 9.58 0.02
N TYR A 73 8.96 8.34 -0.15
CA TYR A 73 9.91 7.76 0.79
C TYR A 73 11.22 8.54 0.80
N GLN A 74 11.72 8.90 -0.38
CA GLN A 74 12.97 9.65 -0.50
C GLN A 74 12.88 11.03 0.12
N ARG A 75 11.68 11.61 0.13
CA ARG A 75 11.44 12.92 0.74
C ARG A 75 11.10 12.85 2.22
N GLY A 76 10.94 11.65 2.77
CA GLY A 76 10.50 11.47 4.15
C GLY A 76 9.00 11.64 4.35
N GLU A 77 8.24 11.88 3.29
CA GLU A 77 6.80 12.12 3.36
C GLU A 77 6.02 10.84 3.60
N LEU A 78 6.49 9.72 3.03
CA LEU A 78 5.79 8.46 3.22
C LEU A 78 5.86 8.01 4.66
N GLN A 79 7.03 8.11 5.26
CA GLN A 79 7.22 7.74 6.66
C GLN A 79 6.30 8.56 7.57
N GLN A 80 6.21 9.86 7.30
CA GLN A 80 5.37 10.73 8.09
C GLN A 80 3.89 10.40 7.92
N LEU A 81 3.45 10.18 6.68
CA LEU A 81 2.05 9.84 6.40
C LEU A 81 1.66 8.53 7.11
N ILE A 82 2.48 7.51 6.98
CA ILE A 82 2.18 6.21 7.57
C ILE A 82 2.18 6.30 9.10
N LYS A 83 3.14 7.00 9.67
CA LYS A 83 3.20 7.19 11.13
C LYS A 83 1.97 7.92 11.66
N GLU A 84 1.58 8.99 11.00
CA GLU A 84 0.41 9.76 11.42
C GLU A 84 -0.86 8.95 11.32
N THR A 85 -0.99 8.16 10.24
CA THR A 85 -2.16 7.32 10.06
C THR A 85 -2.19 6.21 11.10
N ALA A 86 -1.07 5.57 11.36
CA ALA A 86 -0.98 4.52 12.37
C ALA A 86 -1.33 5.07 13.76
N ALA A 87 -0.85 6.26 14.08
CA ALA A 87 -1.15 6.89 15.37
C ALA A 87 -2.63 7.21 15.50
N LYS A 88 -3.25 7.64 14.40
CA LYS A 88 -4.67 7.98 14.38
C LYS A 88 -5.54 6.77 14.69
N TYR A 89 -5.18 5.59 14.19
CA TYR A 89 -5.99 4.38 14.35
C TYR A 89 -5.46 3.40 15.37
N LYS A 90 -4.39 3.77 16.07
CA LYS A 90 -3.70 2.83 16.95
C LYS A 90 -4.57 2.32 18.09
N THR A 91 -5.41 3.19 18.65
CA THR A 91 -6.27 2.81 19.76
C THR A 91 -7.50 2.05 19.30
N GLU A 92 -7.84 2.14 18.02
CA GLU A 92 -9.01 1.49 17.48
C GLU A 92 -8.71 0.08 17.01
N GLU A 93 -7.46 -0.18 16.73
CA GLU A 93 -7.02 -1.46 16.23
C GLU A 93 -6.56 -2.30 17.41
N PRO A 94 -7.25 -3.38 17.74
CA PRO A 94 -6.77 -4.22 18.82
C PRO A 94 -5.41 -4.77 18.43
N ASP A 95 -4.54 -4.75 19.38
CA ASP A 95 -3.23 -5.32 19.18
C ASP A 95 -3.35 -6.83 19.28
N ALA A 96 -3.87 -7.41 18.22
CA ALA A 96 -4.28 -8.80 18.23
C ALA A 96 -3.11 -9.76 18.19
N GLU A 97 -1.97 -9.28 17.90
CA GLU A 97 -0.81 -10.18 17.80
C GLU A 97 0.09 -10.05 18.98
#